data_212d7f2b8d0ac475aa8b9ed2a2a894ce
#
_entry.id   212d7f2b8d0ac475aa8b9ed2a2a894ce
#
_cell.length_a   1.000
_cell.length_b   1.000
_cell.length_c   1.000
_cell.angle_alpha   90.00
_cell.angle_beta   90.00
_cell.angle_gamma   90.00
#
_symmetry.space_group_name_H-M   'P 1'
#
loop_
_entity.id
_entity.type
_entity.pdbx_description
1 polymer ?
#
loop_
_entity_poly.entity_id
_entity_poly.type
_entity_poly.pdbx_seq_one_letter_code
_entity_poly.pdbx_strand_id
1 'polypeptide(L)'
;MTDKKYTAADMVIDTLKNNGVEYVFGIPGAKIDYLFNALIDDGPELIVTRHEQNAAMMAQGIGRLTGKPGVVLVTSGPGVSNLTTGLLTATSEGDPVLALGGQVKRNDLLRLTHQSIDNAALLKYSSKYSEEVQDPESLSEVMTNAIRIATSGKNGASFISIPQDVISSPVESKAISLCQKPNLGVPSEQDINDVIEAIKNTSFPVLLAGMRSSSAEETNAIRKLVERTNLPVVETFQGAGVISRELENHFFGRVGLFRNQVGDELLRKSDLVVTIGYDPIEYEASNWNKELETQIINIDEVQAEITNYMQPKKELIGNIAKTIEMISEKVDEPFINQQHLDELEQLRTHIDEETGIKATHEEGILHPVEIIESMQKVLTDDTTVTVDVGSHYIWMARNFRSYNPRHLLFSNGMQTLGVALPWAISAALVRPNTQVVSVAGDGGFLFSSQDLETAVRKNLNIIQLIWNDGKYNMVEFQEEMKYKRSSGVDFGPVDFVKYAESFGAKGLRVTNQEELEAAIKEGYETDGPVLIDIPVNYKDNIKLSTNMLPDVFN
;
A
#
# COMPACT_ATOMS: atom_id res chain seq x y z
N MET A 1 28.65 0.19 -40.26
CA MET A 1 27.73 0.44 -39.14
C MET A 1 27.52 1.94 -39.13
N THR A 2 26.34 2.39 -39.44
CA THR A 2 26.00 3.83 -39.31
C THR A 2 26.03 4.14 -37.82
N ASP A 3 26.81 5.14 -37.40
CA ASP A 3 26.83 5.61 -36.01
C ASP A 3 25.35 5.92 -35.59
N LYS A 4 24.76 5.08 -34.72
CA LYS A 4 23.43 5.27 -34.17
C LYS A 4 23.49 6.61 -33.41
N LYS A 5 22.75 7.60 -33.85
CA LYS A 5 22.66 8.87 -33.12
C LYS A 5 21.92 8.64 -31.81
N TYR A 6 22.43 9.20 -30.73
CA TYR A 6 21.78 9.22 -29.43
C TYR A 6 20.47 10.00 -29.51
N THR A 7 19.38 9.42 -29.05
CA THR A 7 18.03 9.98 -29.15
C THR A 7 17.43 10.28 -27.78
N ALA A 8 16.34 11.05 -27.76
CA ALA A 8 15.59 11.28 -26.54
C ALA A 8 15.05 10.00 -25.92
N ALA A 9 14.75 8.97 -26.72
CA ALA A 9 14.40 7.64 -26.20
C ALA A 9 15.56 6.99 -25.44
N ASP A 10 16.79 7.03 -26.01
CA ASP A 10 17.98 6.52 -25.34
C ASP A 10 18.24 7.30 -24.02
N MET A 11 18.04 8.63 -24.02
CA MET A 11 18.15 9.49 -22.83
C MET A 11 17.14 9.10 -21.74
N VAL A 12 15.90 8.76 -22.09
CA VAL A 12 14.90 8.26 -21.11
C VAL A 12 15.42 6.98 -20.45
N ILE A 13 15.87 6.01 -21.24
CA ILE A 13 16.37 4.73 -20.71
C ILE A 13 17.58 4.94 -19.80
N ASP A 14 18.54 5.76 -20.20
CA ASP A 14 19.70 6.07 -19.35
C ASP A 14 19.29 6.79 -18.06
N THR A 15 18.28 7.70 -18.12
CA THR A 15 17.76 8.37 -16.92
C THR A 15 17.13 7.37 -15.96
N LEU A 16 16.34 6.40 -16.46
CA LEU A 16 15.75 5.33 -15.64
C LEU A 16 16.85 4.46 -14.98
N LYS A 17 17.83 4.03 -15.75
CA LYS A 17 18.99 3.25 -15.25
C LYS A 17 19.76 4.02 -14.18
N ASN A 18 20.08 5.27 -14.42
CA ASN A 18 20.79 6.13 -13.48
C ASN A 18 20.05 6.29 -12.15
N ASN A 19 18.71 6.13 -12.15
CA ASN A 19 17.88 6.16 -10.95
C ASN A 19 17.60 4.76 -10.37
N GLY A 20 18.27 3.72 -10.86
CA GLY A 20 18.18 2.36 -10.33
C GLY A 20 16.82 1.70 -10.55
N VAL A 21 16.14 2.05 -11.65
CA VAL A 21 14.90 1.40 -12.08
C VAL A 21 15.25 0.03 -12.65
N GLU A 22 14.64 -1.02 -12.13
CA GLU A 22 14.86 -2.40 -12.56
C GLU A 22 13.71 -2.90 -13.46
N TYR A 23 12.50 -2.44 -13.23
CA TYR A 23 11.28 -2.85 -13.94
C TYR A 23 10.51 -1.67 -14.51
N VAL A 24 9.96 -1.84 -15.71
CA VAL A 24 9.00 -0.94 -16.34
C VAL A 24 7.74 -1.73 -16.68
N PHE A 25 6.60 -1.30 -16.16
CA PHE A 25 5.31 -1.92 -16.44
C PHE A 25 4.59 -1.16 -17.55
N GLY A 26 3.91 -1.84 -18.46
CA GLY A 26 3.17 -1.10 -19.47
C GLY A 26 2.59 -1.94 -20.60
N ILE A 27 1.94 -1.22 -21.52
CA ILE A 27 1.35 -1.78 -22.73
C ILE A 27 1.87 -1.00 -23.94
N PRO A 28 2.46 -1.69 -24.95
CA PRO A 28 3.01 -1.03 -26.14
C PRO A 28 1.91 -0.35 -26.98
N GLY A 29 2.31 0.71 -27.67
CA GLY A 29 1.44 1.42 -28.60
C GLY A 29 2.19 2.42 -29.44
N ALA A 30 1.63 2.80 -30.61
CA ALA A 30 2.31 3.55 -31.64
C ALA A 30 2.83 4.94 -31.23
N LYS A 31 2.31 5.54 -30.15
CA LYS A 31 2.76 6.87 -29.71
C LYS A 31 3.94 6.83 -28.73
N ILE A 32 4.39 5.62 -28.34
CA ILE A 32 5.46 5.41 -27.36
C ILE A 32 6.41 4.27 -27.79
N ASP A 33 6.25 3.74 -28.98
CA ASP A 33 7.00 2.58 -29.52
C ASP A 33 8.53 2.79 -29.52
N TYR A 34 9.00 4.02 -29.71
CA TYR A 34 10.43 4.35 -29.62
C TYR A 34 11.04 3.98 -28.25
N LEU A 35 10.30 4.19 -27.15
CA LEU A 35 10.76 3.81 -25.82
C LEU A 35 10.74 2.30 -25.62
N PHE A 36 9.69 1.62 -26.09
CA PHE A 36 9.64 0.15 -26.05
C PHE A 36 10.79 -0.48 -26.84
N ASN A 37 11.15 0.10 -27.98
CA ASN A 37 12.29 -0.37 -28.76
C ASN A 37 13.63 -0.09 -28.04
N ALA A 38 13.78 1.07 -27.40
CA ALA A 38 15.02 1.43 -26.70
C ALA A 38 15.24 0.55 -25.44
N LEU A 39 14.17 0.08 -24.78
CA LEU A 39 14.28 -0.84 -23.63
C LEU A 39 14.96 -2.18 -23.97
N ILE A 40 14.87 -2.64 -25.23
CA ILE A 40 15.40 -3.95 -25.65
C ILE A 40 16.92 -4.00 -25.54
N ASP A 41 17.62 -2.91 -25.85
CA ASP A 41 19.09 -2.92 -26.02
C ASP A 41 19.82 -3.02 -24.66
N ASP A 42 19.45 -2.20 -23.68
CA ASP A 42 20.11 -2.13 -22.37
C ASP A 42 19.23 -1.42 -21.31
N GLY A 43 17.92 -1.59 -21.40
CA GLY A 43 16.95 -0.94 -20.50
C GLY A 43 16.60 -1.78 -19.27
N PRO A 44 15.83 -1.20 -18.33
CA PRO A 44 15.11 -1.94 -17.31
C PRO A 44 14.24 -3.04 -17.93
N GLU A 45 13.96 -4.08 -17.15
CA GLU A 45 13.13 -5.18 -17.62
C GLU A 45 11.70 -4.73 -17.88
N LEU A 46 11.21 -4.95 -19.10
CA LEU A 46 9.83 -4.64 -19.47
C LEU A 46 8.87 -5.75 -19.05
N ILE A 47 7.93 -5.42 -18.19
CA ILE A 47 6.82 -6.27 -17.80
C ILE A 47 5.55 -5.80 -18.54
N VAL A 48 5.20 -6.48 -19.61
CA VAL A 48 3.96 -6.21 -20.34
C VAL A 48 2.77 -6.68 -19.50
N THR A 49 1.84 -5.78 -19.23
CA THR A 49 0.63 -6.03 -18.43
C THR A 49 -0.59 -6.23 -19.32
N ARG A 50 -1.73 -6.58 -18.73
CA ARG A 50 -2.99 -6.79 -19.47
C ARG A 50 -3.97 -5.60 -19.38
N HIS A 51 -3.65 -4.63 -18.52
CA HIS A 51 -4.38 -3.37 -18.39
C HIS A 51 -3.45 -2.27 -17.83
N GLU A 52 -3.57 -1.04 -18.30
CA GLU A 52 -2.71 0.07 -17.86
C GLU A 52 -2.95 0.46 -16.40
N GLN A 53 -4.18 0.34 -15.89
CA GLN A 53 -4.48 0.49 -14.47
C GLN A 53 -3.66 -0.48 -13.63
N ASN A 54 -3.59 -1.75 -14.04
CA ASN A 54 -2.81 -2.76 -13.33
C ASN A 54 -1.30 -2.49 -13.44
N ALA A 55 -0.84 -1.96 -14.58
CA ALA A 55 0.54 -1.49 -14.72
C ALA A 55 0.87 -0.39 -13.70
N ALA A 56 -0.03 0.58 -13.50
CA ALA A 56 0.13 1.63 -12.51
C ALA A 56 0.08 1.08 -11.07
N MET A 57 -0.80 0.10 -10.79
CA MET A 57 -0.84 -0.59 -9.49
C MET A 57 0.41 -1.43 -9.23
N MET A 58 0.97 -2.09 -10.26
CA MET A 58 2.27 -2.79 -10.13
C MET A 58 3.40 -1.79 -9.85
N ALA A 59 3.46 -0.67 -10.56
CA ALA A 59 4.41 0.39 -10.26
C ALA A 59 4.23 0.95 -8.84
N GLN A 60 3.00 1.14 -8.39
CA GLN A 60 2.68 1.49 -7.01
C GLN A 60 3.23 0.45 -6.02
N GLY A 61 3.04 -0.84 -6.30
CA GLY A 61 3.58 -1.93 -5.48
C GLY A 61 5.09 -1.87 -5.32
N ILE A 62 5.84 -1.60 -6.42
CA ILE A 62 7.28 -1.34 -6.35
C ILE A 62 7.57 -0.16 -5.41
N GLY A 63 6.86 0.95 -5.60
CA GLY A 63 7.02 2.16 -4.78
C GLY A 63 6.82 1.89 -3.30
N ARG A 64 5.74 1.20 -2.94
CA ARG A 64 5.42 0.83 -1.55
C ARG A 64 6.44 -0.09 -0.93
N LEU A 65 6.86 -1.13 -1.65
CA LEU A 65 7.79 -2.14 -1.13
C LEU A 65 9.21 -1.62 -0.97
N THR A 66 9.67 -0.77 -1.91
CA THR A 66 11.08 -0.36 -1.99
C THR A 66 11.34 1.08 -1.57
N GLY A 67 10.32 1.94 -1.59
CA GLY A 67 10.48 3.39 -1.44
C GLY A 67 11.10 4.10 -2.67
N LYS A 68 11.43 3.33 -3.73
CA LYS A 68 11.90 3.86 -5.01
C LYS A 68 10.73 3.97 -5.98
N PRO A 69 10.73 4.92 -6.94
CA PRO A 69 9.62 5.04 -7.88
C PRO A 69 9.48 3.78 -8.73
N GLY A 70 8.28 3.18 -8.72
CA GLY A 70 7.91 2.23 -9.77
C GLY A 70 7.62 2.99 -11.06
N VAL A 71 7.86 2.36 -12.22
CA VAL A 71 7.73 3.03 -13.52
C VAL A 71 6.66 2.38 -14.36
N VAL A 72 5.76 3.19 -14.92
CA VAL A 72 4.75 2.74 -15.88
C VAL A 72 4.89 3.50 -17.20
N LEU A 73 4.75 2.77 -18.31
CA LEU A 73 4.93 3.26 -19.67
C LEU A 73 3.75 2.87 -20.55
N VAL A 74 3.02 3.88 -21.08
CA VAL A 74 1.78 3.65 -21.85
C VAL A 74 1.67 4.56 -23.06
N THR A 75 0.83 4.16 -24.03
CA THR A 75 0.49 5.01 -25.19
C THR A 75 -0.47 6.15 -24.82
N SER A 76 -0.71 7.08 -25.74
CA SER A 76 -1.65 8.20 -25.54
C SER A 76 -3.12 7.75 -25.57
N GLY A 77 -4.02 8.67 -25.23
CA GLY A 77 -5.46 8.44 -25.25
C GLY A 77 -5.90 7.42 -24.21
N PRO A 78 -6.43 6.24 -24.61
CA PRO A 78 -6.91 5.23 -23.67
C PRO A 78 -5.81 4.70 -22.74
N GLY A 79 -4.56 4.59 -23.21
CA GLY A 79 -3.45 4.17 -22.37
C GLY A 79 -3.22 5.10 -21.19
N VAL A 80 -3.17 6.41 -21.45
CA VAL A 80 -3.01 7.43 -20.39
C VAL A 80 -4.26 7.52 -19.50
N SER A 81 -5.46 7.53 -20.08
CA SER A 81 -6.70 7.66 -19.30
C SER A 81 -6.92 6.49 -18.33
N ASN A 82 -6.49 5.27 -18.69
CA ASN A 82 -6.57 4.10 -17.83
C ASN A 82 -5.62 4.16 -16.64
N LEU A 83 -4.62 5.05 -16.62
CA LEU A 83 -3.73 5.24 -15.47
C LEU A 83 -4.40 5.93 -14.28
N THR A 84 -5.50 6.68 -14.51
CA THR A 84 -6.08 7.61 -13.52
C THR A 84 -6.29 6.98 -12.16
N THR A 85 -6.95 5.82 -12.08
CA THR A 85 -7.21 5.14 -10.82
C THR A 85 -5.93 4.72 -10.11
N GLY A 86 -4.99 4.09 -10.83
CA GLY A 86 -3.74 3.62 -10.23
C GLY A 86 -2.86 4.76 -9.71
N LEU A 87 -2.73 5.86 -10.47
CA LEU A 87 -1.95 7.03 -10.04
C LEU A 87 -2.61 7.78 -8.89
N LEU A 88 -3.96 7.88 -8.89
CA LEU A 88 -4.69 8.48 -7.78
C LEU A 88 -4.50 7.67 -6.50
N THR A 89 -4.59 6.34 -6.59
CA THR A 89 -4.34 5.43 -5.46
C THR A 89 -2.91 5.61 -4.95
N ALA A 90 -1.90 5.58 -5.83
CA ALA A 90 -0.50 5.79 -5.45
C ALA A 90 -0.25 7.13 -4.76
N THR A 91 -0.85 8.23 -5.28
CA THR A 91 -0.70 9.57 -4.71
C THR A 91 -1.37 9.69 -3.36
N SER A 92 -2.58 9.16 -3.22
CA SER A 92 -3.34 9.20 -1.96
C SER A 92 -2.66 8.37 -0.87
N GLU A 93 -2.06 7.26 -1.23
CA GLU A 93 -1.46 6.30 -0.29
C GLU A 93 0.05 6.49 -0.10
N GLY A 94 0.63 7.52 -0.70
CA GLY A 94 2.03 7.88 -0.47
C GLY A 94 3.04 6.94 -1.13
N ASP A 95 2.71 6.34 -2.27
CA ASP A 95 3.59 5.42 -2.99
C ASP A 95 4.23 6.11 -4.20
N PRO A 96 5.56 6.14 -4.33
CA PRO A 96 6.21 6.84 -5.43
C PRO A 96 6.05 6.08 -6.75
N VAL A 97 5.54 6.76 -7.77
CA VAL A 97 5.37 6.25 -9.14
C VAL A 97 5.84 7.31 -10.15
N LEU A 98 6.56 6.89 -11.18
CA LEU A 98 6.82 7.66 -12.38
C LEU A 98 6.02 7.08 -13.54
N ALA A 99 5.07 7.84 -14.08
CA ALA A 99 4.28 7.46 -15.24
C ALA A 99 4.74 8.22 -16.49
N LEU A 100 5.03 7.48 -17.56
CA LEU A 100 5.42 8.01 -18.86
C LEU A 100 4.32 7.68 -19.87
N GLY A 101 3.70 8.72 -20.43
CA GLY A 101 2.65 8.58 -21.43
C GLY A 101 3.07 9.12 -22.79
N GLY A 102 2.86 8.32 -23.84
CA GLY A 102 3.03 8.82 -25.21
C GLY A 102 2.02 9.92 -25.55
N GLN A 103 2.34 10.73 -26.54
CA GLN A 103 1.45 11.77 -27.08
C GLN A 103 1.58 11.83 -28.61
N VAL A 104 0.56 12.34 -29.28
CA VAL A 104 0.66 12.66 -30.71
C VAL A 104 1.78 13.67 -30.94
N LYS A 105 2.22 13.83 -32.19
CA LYS A 105 3.25 14.84 -32.52
C LYS A 105 2.78 16.23 -32.14
N ARG A 106 3.68 17.11 -31.72
CA ARG A 106 3.38 18.49 -31.29
C ARG A 106 2.54 19.28 -32.34
N ASN A 107 2.77 19.05 -33.62
CA ASN A 107 2.01 19.68 -34.69
C ASN A 107 0.54 19.20 -34.78
N ASP A 108 0.20 18.10 -34.12
CA ASP A 108 -1.14 17.52 -34.13
C ASP A 108 -1.93 17.77 -32.84
N LEU A 109 -1.30 18.36 -31.81
CA LEU A 109 -1.90 18.55 -30.48
C LEU A 109 -3.18 19.39 -30.47
N LEU A 110 -3.27 20.39 -31.35
CA LEU A 110 -4.44 21.27 -31.44
C LEU A 110 -5.46 20.83 -32.50
N ARG A 111 -5.32 19.64 -33.04
CA ARG A 111 -6.19 19.07 -34.05
C ARG A 111 -6.99 17.91 -33.47
N LEU A 112 -8.19 17.68 -33.99
CA LEU A 112 -8.97 16.48 -33.72
C LEU A 112 -8.36 15.30 -34.49
N THR A 113 -7.22 14.84 -34.00
CA THR A 113 -6.52 13.67 -34.54
C THR A 113 -6.70 12.44 -33.64
N HIS A 114 -6.37 11.27 -34.17
CA HIS A 114 -6.47 10.01 -33.46
C HIS A 114 -5.64 10.02 -32.17
N GLN A 115 -6.28 9.77 -31.01
CA GLN A 115 -5.69 9.74 -29.67
C GLN A 115 -5.07 11.07 -29.20
N SER A 116 -5.46 12.21 -29.79
CA SER A 116 -5.04 13.53 -29.31
C SER A 116 -5.90 13.96 -28.13
N ILE A 117 -5.28 14.16 -26.98
CA ILE A 117 -5.90 14.63 -25.74
C ILE A 117 -4.85 15.38 -24.92
N ASP A 118 -5.26 16.33 -24.11
CA ASP A 118 -4.38 16.95 -23.11
C ASP A 118 -4.12 15.95 -21.97
N ASN A 119 -3.09 15.12 -22.15
CA ASN A 119 -2.72 14.09 -21.20
C ASN A 119 -2.30 14.68 -19.85
N ALA A 120 -1.55 15.79 -19.87
CA ALA A 120 -1.04 16.42 -18.66
C ALA A 120 -2.18 17.00 -17.82
N ALA A 121 -3.15 17.67 -18.46
CA ALA A 121 -4.33 18.17 -17.76
C ALA A 121 -5.21 17.02 -17.21
N LEU A 122 -5.36 15.92 -17.96
CA LEU A 122 -6.14 14.77 -17.54
C LEU A 122 -5.62 14.17 -16.22
N LEU A 123 -4.29 14.02 -16.08
CA LEU A 123 -3.67 13.37 -14.92
C LEU A 123 -3.23 14.34 -13.81
N LYS A 124 -3.51 15.64 -13.96
CA LYS A 124 -3.09 16.67 -13.00
C LYS A 124 -3.62 16.43 -11.58
N TYR A 125 -4.83 15.90 -11.44
CA TYR A 125 -5.46 15.67 -10.13
C TYR A 125 -5.16 14.29 -9.55
N SER A 126 -4.62 13.39 -10.35
CA SER A 126 -4.21 12.04 -9.89
C SER A 126 -2.72 11.93 -9.58
N SER A 127 -1.95 13.01 -9.79
CA SER A 127 -0.50 13.00 -9.57
C SER A 127 -0.01 14.29 -8.92
N LYS A 128 1.15 14.25 -8.28
CA LYS A 128 1.84 15.40 -7.66
C LYS A 128 2.49 16.32 -8.70
N TYR A 129 2.83 15.75 -9.84
CA TYR A 129 3.47 16.43 -10.96
C TYR A 129 2.89 15.87 -12.26
N SER A 130 2.50 16.74 -13.18
CA SER A 130 1.94 16.34 -14.47
C SER A 130 2.27 17.38 -15.52
N GLU A 131 3.19 17.03 -16.43
CA GLU A 131 3.72 17.96 -17.44
C GLU A 131 3.87 17.29 -18.81
N GLU A 132 3.84 18.08 -19.88
CA GLU A 132 4.14 17.64 -21.22
C GLU A 132 5.48 18.24 -21.69
N VAL A 133 6.38 17.38 -22.16
CA VAL A 133 7.71 17.81 -22.62
C VAL A 133 7.65 18.37 -24.02
N GLN A 134 8.12 19.61 -24.20
CA GLN A 134 8.15 20.30 -25.49
C GLN A 134 9.53 20.25 -26.18
N ASP A 135 10.59 20.19 -25.38
CA ASP A 135 11.97 20.18 -25.89
C ASP A 135 12.64 18.85 -25.55
N PRO A 136 13.11 18.07 -26.55
CA PRO A 136 13.80 16.80 -26.31
C PRO A 136 15.07 16.94 -25.47
N GLU A 137 15.77 18.07 -25.53
CA GLU A 137 17.00 18.30 -24.75
C GLU A 137 16.73 18.44 -23.24
N SER A 138 15.53 18.86 -22.84
CA SER A 138 15.13 19.02 -21.43
C SER A 138 14.58 17.74 -20.80
N LEU A 139 14.41 16.65 -21.54
CA LEU A 139 13.65 15.48 -21.11
C LEU A 139 14.24 14.82 -19.84
N SER A 140 15.57 14.69 -19.75
CA SER A 140 16.21 14.12 -18.55
C SER A 140 16.06 15.03 -17.32
N GLU A 141 16.04 16.35 -17.47
CA GLU A 141 15.80 17.31 -16.39
C GLU A 141 14.37 17.16 -15.85
N VAL A 142 13.38 17.12 -16.76
CA VAL A 142 11.97 16.95 -16.41
C VAL A 142 11.74 15.61 -15.69
N MET A 143 12.31 14.52 -16.20
CA MET A 143 12.21 13.20 -15.57
C MET A 143 12.86 13.17 -14.19
N THR A 144 14.05 13.73 -14.04
CA THR A 144 14.77 13.78 -12.76
C THR A 144 13.95 14.57 -11.72
N ASN A 145 13.38 15.70 -12.11
CA ASN A 145 12.53 16.48 -11.21
C ASN A 145 11.21 15.76 -10.88
N ALA A 146 10.60 15.06 -11.83
CA ALA A 146 9.42 14.25 -11.60
C ALA A 146 9.69 13.13 -10.56
N ILE A 147 10.83 12.43 -10.68
CA ILE A 147 11.29 11.42 -9.71
C ILE A 147 11.48 12.05 -8.32
N ARG A 148 12.13 13.21 -8.24
CA ARG A 148 12.34 13.92 -6.98
C ARG A 148 11.02 14.34 -6.33
N ILE A 149 10.07 14.84 -7.10
CA ILE A 149 8.73 15.20 -6.61
C ILE A 149 7.96 13.96 -6.13
N ALA A 150 8.02 12.87 -6.89
CA ALA A 150 7.38 11.60 -6.51
C ALA A 150 7.90 11.07 -5.16
N THR A 151 9.17 11.30 -4.82
CA THR A 151 9.85 10.77 -3.62
C THR A 151 10.10 11.80 -2.51
N SER A 152 9.49 12.98 -2.56
CA SER A 152 9.69 14.04 -1.55
C SER A 152 8.43 14.40 -0.79
N GLY A 153 8.55 14.69 0.50
CA GLY A 153 7.40 14.90 1.39
C GLY A 153 6.52 13.64 1.44
N LYS A 154 5.19 13.80 1.42
CA LYS A 154 4.31 12.66 1.14
C LYS A 154 4.61 12.18 -0.29
N ASN A 155 5.10 10.96 -0.44
CA ASN A 155 5.37 10.38 -1.75
C ASN A 155 4.08 10.28 -2.59
N GLY A 156 4.21 10.01 -3.89
CA GLY A 156 3.06 9.87 -4.77
C GLY A 156 3.47 9.78 -6.24
N ALA A 157 2.49 9.80 -7.14
CA ALA A 157 2.73 9.68 -8.56
C ALA A 157 3.20 10.99 -9.20
N SER A 158 4.05 10.88 -10.21
CA SER A 158 4.39 11.91 -11.18
C SER A 158 4.10 11.41 -12.59
N PHE A 159 3.60 12.25 -13.46
CA PHE A 159 3.27 11.92 -14.84
C PHE A 159 3.99 12.85 -15.83
N ILE A 160 4.50 12.27 -16.91
CA ILE A 160 5.14 12.98 -18.02
C ILE A 160 4.51 12.55 -19.33
N SER A 161 3.93 13.48 -20.06
CA SER A 161 3.47 13.32 -21.44
C SER A 161 4.60 13.61 -22.40
N ILE A 162 4.90 12.67 -23.32
CA ILE A 162 6.04 12.80 -24.23
C ILE A 162 5.54 12.69 -25.68
N PRO A 163 5.53 13.79 -26.46
CA PRO A 163 5.14 13.76 -27.86
C PRO A 163 6.03 12.85 -28.71
N GLN A 164 5.45 12.13 -29.66
CA GLN A 164 6.13 11.15 -30.51
C GLN A 164 7.32 11.74 -31.26
N ASP A 165 7.24 12.98 -31.72
CA ASP A 165 8.34 13.67 -32.39
C ASP A 165 9.45 14.10 -31.40
N VAL A 166 9.13 14.34 -30.14
CA VAL A 166 10.12 14.57 -29.07
C VAL A 166 10.89 13.27 -28.79
N ILE A 167 10.18 12.15 -28.55
CA ILE A 167 10.84 10.85 -28.23
C ILE A 167 11.81 10.43 -29.32
N SER A 168 11.48 10.65 -30.60
CA SER A 168 12.29 10.24 -31.75
C SER A 168 13.43 11.20 -32.12
N SER A 169 13.51 12.38 -31.50
CA SER A 169 14.50 13.39 -31.82
C SER A 169 15.90 12.96 -31.41
N PRO A 170 16.93 13.23 -32.24
CA PRO A 170 18.32 13.17 -31.79
C PRO A 170 18.56 14.27 -30.74
N VAL A 171 19.39 13.99 -29.75
CA VAL A 171 19.76 14.90 -28.67
C VAL A 171 21.26 14.96 -28.48
N GLU A 172 21.77 16.12 -28.04
CA GLU A 172 23.18 16.34 -27.72
C GLU A 172 23.45 16.20 -26.22
N SER A 173 22.44 16.54 -25.39
CA SER A 173 22.49 16.39 -23.94
C SER A 173 22.57 14.92 -23.53
N LYS A 174 23.21 14.66 -22.39
CA LYS A 174 23.27 13.33 -21.78
C LYS A 174 22.26 13.22 -20.65
N ALA A 175 21.86 12.00 -20.35
CA ALA A 175 21.04 11.72 -19.17
C ALA A 175 21.75 12.20 -17.90
N ILE A 176 20.98 12.83 -17.02
CA ILE A 176 21.43 13.27 -15.70
C ILE A 176 21.76 12.02 -14.88
N SER A 177 22.90 12.06 -14.20
CA SER A 177 23.27 11.04 -13.23
C SER A 177 22.37 11.11 -11.99
N LEU A 178 22.35 10.04 -11.18
CA LEU A 178 21.54 9.97 -9.96
C LEU A 178 21.68 11.25 -9.12
N CYS A 179 20.56 11.89 -8.86
CA CYS A 179 20.46 12.99 -7.92
C CYS A 179 20.02 12.45 -6.57
N GLN A 180 20.93 12.49 -5.59
CA GLN A 180 20.62 11.97 -4.24
C GLN A 180 19.44 12.71 -3.60
N LYS A 181 18.61 11.97 -2.86
CA LYS A 181 17.55 12.55 -2.03
C LYS A 181 18.20 13.49 -0.98
N PRO A 182 17.69 14.69 -0.78
CA PRO A 182 18.21 15.57 0.28
C PRO A 182 18.09 14.92 1.66
N ASN A 183 19.10 15.09 2.48
CA ASN A 183 19.00 14.71 3.89
C ASN A 183 18.03 15.65 4.61
N LEU A 184 17.06 15.06 5.31
CA LEU A 184 16.21 15.81 6.22
C LEU A 184 16.99 16.13 7.50
N GLY A 185 16.76 17.32 8.04
CA GLY A 185 17.29 17.72 9.33
C GLY A 185 16.70 16.90 10.47
N VAL A 186 17.17 17.18 11.68
CA VAL A 186 16.60 16.65 12.93
C VAL A 186 16.13 17.84 13.79
N PRO A 187 15.15 17.63 14.68
CA PRO A 187 14.71 18.64 15.64
C PRO A 187 15.83 19.11 16.56
N SER A 188 15.63 20.26 17.19
CA SER A 188 16.60 20.77 18.20
C SER A 188 16.58 19.88 19.45
N GLU A 189 17.69 19.91 20.22
CA GLU A 189 17.72 19.22 21.52
C GLU A 189 16.61 19.68 22.47
N GLN A 190 16.25 20.97 22.42
CA GLN A 190 15.16 21.49 23.24
C GLN A 190 13.84 20.86 22.85
N ASP A 191 13.55 20.70 21.54
CA ASP A 191 12.33 20.05 21.04
C ASP A 191 12.24 18.60 21.49
N ILE A 192 13.37 17.87 21.46
CA ILE A 192 13.44 16.49 21.95
C ILE A 192 13.15 16.43 23.47
N ASN A 193 13.76 17.31 24.25
CA ASN A 193 13.53 17.37 25.69
C ASN A 193 12.05 17.70 26.01
N ASP A 194 11.46 18.64 25.29
CA ASP A 194 10.04 19.00 25.48
C ASP A 194 9.10 17.80 25.22
N VAL A 195 9.41 16.96 24.22
CA VAL A 195 8.63 15.73 23.94
C VAL A 195 8.78 14.72 25.08
N ILE A 196 10.01 14.50 25.56
CA ILE A 196 10.27 13.58 26.68
C ILE A 196 9.52 14.06 27.94
N GLU A 197 9.58 15.34 28.25
CA GLU A 197 8.86 15.92 29.39
C GLU A 197 7.34 15.80 29.22
N ALA A 198 6.82 16.02 28.00
CA ALA A 198 5.39 15.84 27.72
C ALA A 198 4.95 14.40 27.98
N ILE A 199 5.72 13.39 27.52
CA ILE A 199 5.40 11.98 27.75
C ILE A 199 5.49 11.64 29.25
N LYS A 200 6.52 12.11 29.96
CA LYS A 200 6.68 11.85 31.41
C LYS A 200 5.57 12.45 32.27
N ASN A 201 4.99 13.56 31.83
CA ASN A 201 3.95 14.27 32.57
C ASN A 201 2.52 13.83 32.22
N THR A 202 2.36 12.84 31.37
CA THR A 202 1.05 12.26 31.01
C THR A 202 0.82 10.92 31.71
N SER A 203 -0.44 10.60 31.94
CA SER A 203 -0.83 9.37 32.64
C SER A 203 -0.95 8.20 31.68
N PHE A 204 -1.31 8.47 30.41
CA PHE A 204 -1.64 7.43 29.44
C PHE A 204 -1.14 7.77 28.01
N PRO A 205 0.19 7.80 27.79
CA PRO A 205 0.75 8.07 26.47
C PRO A 205 0.65 6.85 25.55
N VAL A 206 0.32 7.08 24.28
CA VAL A 206 0.19 6.04 23.23
C VAL A 206 0.96 6.46 21.98
N LEU A 207 1.64 5.52 21.32
CA LEU A 207 2.23 5.72 19.99
C LEU A 207 1.20 5.29 18.92
N LEU A 208 0.97 6.15 17.93
CA LEU A 208 0.20 5.82 16.71
C LEU A 208 1.16 5.79 15.51
N ALA A 209 1.51 4.58 15.06
CA ALA A 209 2.42 4.36 13.94
C ALA A 209 1.65 4.31 12.60
N GLY A 210 1.92 5.27 11.70
CA GLY A 210 1.27 5.40 10.41
C GLY A 210 2.15 4.95 9.23
N MET A 211 1.68 5.23 8.00
CA MET A 211 2.30 4.74 6.76
C MET A 211 3.78 5.10 6.60
N ARG A 212 4.20 6.30 7.02
CA ARG A 212 5.59 6.76 6.87
C ARG A 212 6.53 6.24 7.95
N SER A 213 6.01 5.50 8.94
CA SER A 213 6.81 4.78 9.94
C SER A 213 7.16 3.34 9.52
N SER A 214 6.67 2.88 8.36
CA SER A 214 6.74 1.48 7.92
C SER A 214 7.98 1.13 7.09
N SER A 215 9.01 1.98 6.99
CA SER A 215 10.29 1.55 6.43
C SER A 215 11.12 0.80 7.48
N ALA A 216 12.17 0.08 7.05
CA ALA A 216 13.01 -0.65 7.97
C ALA A 216 13.76 0.26 8.96
N GLU A 217 14.15 1.47 8.53
CA GLU A 217 14.89 2.43 9.35
C GLU A 217 14.00 2.98 10.48
N GLU A 218 12.82 3.50 10.14
CA GLU A 218 11.86 4.01 11.11
C GLU A 218 11.35 2.92 12.05
N THR A 219 11.02 1.74 11.49
CA THR A 219 10.55 0.60 12.29
C THR A 219 11.58 0.17 13.33
N ASN A 220 12.87 0.08 12.96
CA ASN A 220 13.94 -0.27 13.91
C ASN A 220 14.11 0.80 15.02
N ALA A 221 13.98 2.07 14.69
CA ALA A 221 14.04 3.15 15.69
C ALA A 221 12.83 3.08 16.65
N ILE A 222 11.63 2.84 16.14
CA ILE A 222 10.42 2.68 16.97
C ILE A 222 10.55 1.47 17.91
N ARG A 223 11.00 0.33 17.42
CA ARG A 223 11.20 -0.88 18.24
C ARG A 223 12.16 -0.62 19.41
N LYS A 224 13.29 0.02 19.15
CA LYS A 224 14.25 0.42 20.20
C LYS A 224 13.63 1.39 21.21
N LEU A 225 12.82 2.34 20.75
CA LEU A 225 12.11 3.26 21.65
C LEU A 225 11.12 2.48 22.54
N VAL A 226 10.34 1.57 21.96
CA VAL A 226 9.36 0.76 22.70
C VAL A 226 10.04 -0.14 23.73
N GLU A 227 11.14 -0.81 23.39
CA GLU A 227 11.95 -1.62 24.31
C GLU A 227 12.43 -0.82 25.54
N ARG A 228 12.76 0.47 25.36
CA ARG A 228 13.27 1.32 26.45
C ARG A 228 12.17 2.00 27.26
N THR A 229 11.01 2.21 26.65
CA THR A 229 9.97 3.07 27.25
C THR A 229 8.74 2.32 27.72
N ASN A 230 8.54 1.11 27.26
CA ASN A 230 7.31 0.31 27.43
C ASN A 230 6.04 0.96 26.87
N LEU A 231 6.15 1.93 25.94
CA LEU A 231 5.00 2.58 25.35
C LEU A 231 4.11 1.60 24.56
N PRO A 232 2.78 1.67 24.72
CA PRO A 232 1.86 0.91 23.88
C PRO A 232 1.79 1.51 22.49
N VAL A 233 1.63 0.65 21.48
CA VAL A 233 1.60 1.03 20.07
C VAL A 233 0.30 0.59 19.43
N VAL A 234 -0.34 1.51 18.74
CA VAL A 234 -1.42 1.27 17.80
C VAL A 234 -0.86 1.49 16.38
N GLU A 235 -1.11 0.55 15.47
CA GLU A 235 -0.73 0.67 14.07
C GLU A 235 -1.91 1.14 13.23
N THR A 236 -1.67 1.97 12.20
CA THR A 236 -2.61 2.09 11.10
C THR A 236 -2.50 0.86 10.20
N PHE A 237 -3.38 0.71 9.21
CA PHE A 237 -3.31 -0.44 8.30
C PHE A 237 -1.99 -0.47 7.50
N GLN A 238 -1.47 0.69 7.06
CA GLN A 238 -0.18 0.75 6.37
C GLN A 238 1.02 0.78 7.33
N GLY A 239 0.79 0.99 8.63
CA GLY A 239 1.77 0.80 9.69
C GLY A 239 1.99 -0.66 10.08
N ALA A 240 1.29 -1.60 9.45
CA ALA A 240 1.35 -3.03 9.79
C ALA A 240 2.79 -3.58 9.78
N GLY A 241 3.17 -4.26 10.85
CA GLY A 241 4.48 -4.87 11.01
C GLY A 241 5.55 -3.97 11.63
N VAL A 242 5.19 -2.79 12.12
CA VAL A 242 6.09 -1.94 12.91
C VAL A 242 6.47 -2.65 14.21
N ILE A 243 5.55 -3.33 14.87
CA ILE A 243 5.83 -4.10 16.09
C ILE A 243 6.22 -5.54 15.74
N SER A 244 7.41 -5.97 16.23
CA SER A 244 7.93 -7.32 16.04
C SER A 244 7.27 -8.33 16.98
N ARG A 245 7.52 -9.62 16.73
CA ARG A 245 7.01 -10.72 17.56
C ARG A 245 7.50 -10.63 19.01
N GLU A 246 8.73 -10.19 19.24
CA GLU A 246 9.33 -10.03 20.57
C GLU A 246 8.67 -8.89 21.38
N LEU A 247 8.07 -7.92 20.67
CA LEU A 247 7.39 -6.77 21.28
C LEU A 247 5.86 -6.89 21.25
N GLU A 248 5.31 -8.09 21.02
CA GLU A 248 3.87 -8.33 20.89
C GLU A 248 3.04 -7.78 22.06
N ASN A 249 3.58 -7.78 23.26
CA ASN A 249 2.94 -7.24 24.45
C ASN A 249 2.71 -5.71 24.39
N HIS A 250 3.40 -5.01 23.49
CA HIS A 250 3.22 -3.57 23.24
C HIS A 250 2.27 -3.27 22.07
N PHE A 251 1.83 -4.27 21.33
CA PHE A 251 0.91 -4.10 20.22
C PHE A 251 -0.55 -4.09 20.71
N PHE A 252 -1.28 -3.02 20.41
CA PHE A 252 -2.68 -2.83 20.83
C PHE A 252 -3.65 -2.68 19.64
N GLY A 253 -3.37 -3.37 18.56
CA GLY A 253 -4.26 -3.48 17.41
C GLY A 253 -3.96 -2.49 16.29
N ARG A 254 -4.73 -2.61 15.21
CA ARG A 254 -4.70 -1.72 14.06
C ARG A 254 -6.00 -0.97 13.93
N VAL A 255 -5.88 0.29 13.53
CA VAL A 255 -7.01 1.18 13.27
C VAL A 255 -7.01 1.61 11.80
N GLY A 256 -8.20 1.79 11.22
CA GLY A 256 -8.33 2.18 9.82
C GLY A 256 -9.77 2.15 9.30
N LEU A 257 -10.57 1.21 9.75
CA LEU A 257 -11.98 1.09 9.36
C LEU A 257 -12.79 0.45 10.49
N PHE A 258 -13.96 1.03 10.80
CA PHE A 258 -14.78 0.77 11.98
C PHE A 258 -14.06 1.07 13.31
N ARG A 259 -14.83 1.51 14.31
CA ARG A 259 -14.29 2.03 15.59
C ARG A 259 -14.66 1.13 16.77
N ASN A 260 -14.26 -0.13 16.72
CA ASN A 260 -14.61 -1.10 17.75
C ASN A 260 -13.46 -2.10 18.02
N GLN A 261 -12.23 -1.60 17.99
CA GLN A 261 -11.05 -2.40 18.26
C GLN A 261 -10.33 -1.90 19.52
N VAL A 262 -9.43 -2.73 20.02
CA VAL A 262 -8.57 -2.40 21.18
C VAL A 262 -7.84 -1.06 20.96
N GLY A 263 -7.28 -0.86 19.74
CA GLY A 263 -6.59 0.37 19.39
C GLY A 263 -7.48 1.62 19.47
N ASP A 264 -8.75 1.52 19.07
CA ASP A 264 -9.71 2.63 19.16
C ASP A 264 -9.96 3.05 20.61
N GLU A 265 -10.17 2.07 21.50
CA GLU A 265 -10.36 2.32 22.92
C GLU A 265 -9.10 2.90 23.55
N LEU A 266 -7.93 2.41 23.18
CA LEU A 266 -6.66 2.89 23.69
C LEU A 266 -6.43 4.35 23.30
N LEU A 267 -6.61 4.70 22.03
CA LEU A 267 -6.48 6.07 21.54
C LEU A 267 -7.51 7.01 22.21
N ARG A 268 -8.74 6.56 22.39
CA ARG A 268 -9.80 7.36 23.05
C ARG A 268 -9.52 7.63 24.53
N LYS A 269 -8.90 6.69 25.24
CA LYS A 269 -8.53 6.83 26.66
C LYS A 269 -7.23 7.58 26.89
N SER A 270 -6.43 7.74 25.83
CA SER A 270 -5.13 8.37 25.89
C SER A 270 -5.23 9.88 26.18
N ASP A 271 -4.41 10.38 27.09
CA ASP A 271 -4.24 11.82 27.32
C ASP A 271 -3.11 12.43 26.47
N LEU A 272 -2.28 11.57 25.83
CA LEU A 272 -1.27 11.95 24.84
C LEU A 272 -1.14 10.90 23.76
N VAL A 273 -1.33 11.27 22.50
CA VAL A 273 -0.99 10.47 21.32
C VAL A 273 0.25 11.06 20.65
N VAL A 274 1.31 10.27 20.54
CA VAL A 274 2.46 10.58 19.71
C VAL A 274 2.27 9.91 18.36
N THR A 275 1.91 10.69 17.34
CA THR A 275 1.78 10.20 15.96
C THR A 275 3.14 10.14 15.31
N ILE A 276 3.46 9.01 14.64
CA ILE A 276 4.73 8.79 13.95
C ILE A 276 4.44 8.43 12.49
N GLY A 277 4.81 9.31 11.58
CA GLY A 277 4.56 9.09 10.15
C GLY A 277 3.09 8.88 9.80
N TYR A 278 2.19 9.48 10.56
CA TYR A 278 0.75 9.32 10.45
C TYR A 278 0.16 10.19 9.33
N ASP A 279 -0.77 9.62 8.58
CA ASP A 279 -1.53 10.33 7.57
C ASP A 279 -3.03 10.15 7.83
N PRO A 280 -3.81 11.24 7.96
CA PRO A 280 -5.25 11.15 8.27
C PRO A 280 -6.07 10.43 7.20
N ILE A 281 -5.55 10.26 5.98
CA ILE A 281 -6.21 9.45 4.94
C ILE A 281 -6.38 7.99 5.32
N GLU A 282 -5.55 7.48 6.23
CA GLU A 282 -5.65 6.11 6.72
C GLU A 282 -6.74 5.97 7.80
N TYR A 283 -6.83 6.93 8.70
CA TYR A 283 -7.77 6.93 9.81
C TYR A 283 -7.88 8.33 10.40
N GLU A 284 -8.96 9.04 10.13
CA GLU A 284 -9.13 10.44 10.53
C GLU A 284 -9.10 10.63 12.06
N ALA A 285 -8.49 11.72 12.52
CA ALA A 285 -8.42 12.06 13.95
C ALA A 285 -9.79 12.25 14.60
N SER A 286 -10.83 12.59 13.84
CA SER A 286 -12.22 12.65 14.31
C SER A 286 -12.73 11.30 14.87
N ASN A 287 -12.10 10.19 14.52
CA ASN A 287 -12.47 8.88 15.01
C ASN A 287 -11.96 8.60 16.44
N TRP A 288 -10.83 9.17 16.82
CA TRP A 288 -10.18 8.88 18.10
C TRP A 288 -9.98 10.10 19.00
N ASN A 289 -10.03 11.33 18.49
CA ASN A 289 -9.88 12.57 19.26
C ASN A 289 -11.14 13.47 19.15
N LYS A 290 -12.31 12.87 19.12
CA LYS A 290 -13.59 13.59 18.95
C LYS A 290 -13.86 14.59 20.07
N GLU A 291 -13.51 14.24 21.29
CA GLU A 291 -13.76 15.05 22.48
C GLU A 291 -12.72 16.15 22.70
N LEU A 292 -11.65 16.17 21.87
CA LEU A 292 -10.54 17.14 21.92
C LEU A 292 -9.77 17.14 23.25
N GLU A 293 -9.81 16.06 23.99
CA GLU A 293 -9.14 15.91 25.28
C GLU A 293 -7.72 15.39 25.15
N THR A 294 -7.43 14.69 24.05
CA THR A 294 -6.10 14.10 23.80
C THR A 294 -5.12 15.14 23.27
N GLN A 295 -3.97 15.26 23.93
CA GLN A 295 -2.86 16.02 23.40
C GLN A 295 -2.19 15.26 22.25
N ILE A 296 -1.69 15.98 21.24
CA ILE A 296 -1.05 15.36 20.08
C ILE A 296 0.37 15.93 19.94
N ILE A 297 1.35 15.03 19.77
CA ILE A 297 2.69 15.34 19.28
C ILE A 297 2.86 14.63 17.96
N ASN A 298 3.28 15.35 16.91
CA ASN A 298 3.48 14.79 15.59
C ASN A 298 4.97 14.68 15.26
N ILE A 299 5.45 13.47 14.93
CA ILE A 299 6.82 13.19 14.46
C ILE A 299 6.72 12.71 13.03
N ASP A 300 7.16 13.52 12.07
CA ASP A 300 6.97 13.22 10.65
C ASP A 300 8.02 13.89 9.74
N GLU A 301 8.09 13.49 8.47
CA GLU A 301 8.81 14.19 7.41
C GLU A 301 8.02 15.38 6.83
N VAL A 302 6.72 15.42 7.08
CA VAL A 302 5.79 16.46 6.60
C VAL A 302 4.97 17.05 7.73
N GLN A 303 4.53 18.30 7.55
CA GLN A 303 3.62 18.94 8.49
C GLN A 303 2.28 18.21 8.52
N ALA A 304 1.66 18.15 9.71
CA ALA A 304 0.32 17.62 9.86
C ALA A 304 -0.70 18.48 9.10
N GLU A 305 -1.69 17.83 8.50
CA GLU A 305 -2.87 18.53 8.03
C GLU A 305 -3.73 18.93 9.24
N ILE A 306 -3.89 20.23 9.45
CA ILE A 306 -4.63 20.76 10.58
C ILE A 306 -6.12 20.66 10.32
N THR A 307 -6.81 19.95 11.19
CA THR A 307 -8.28 19.84 11.22
C THR A 307 -8.81 20.22 12.59
N ASN A 308 -10.14 20.21 12.77
CA ASN A 308 -10.73 20.43 14.09
C ASN A 308 -10.26 19.41 15.13
N TYR A 309 -9.86 18.22 14.71
CA TYR A 309 -9.50 17.09 15.56
C TYR A 309 -8.00 16.76 15.57
N MET A 310 -7.24 17.24 14.57
CA MET A 310 -5.80 17.09 14.47
C MET A 310 -5.13 18.45 14.66
N GLN A 311 -4.76 18.76 15.90
CA GLN A 311 -4.13 20.02 16.30
C GLN A 311 -2.91 19.71 17.18
N PRO A 312 -1.80 19.29 16.59
CA PRO A 312 -0.60 18.97 17.36
C PRO A 312 -0.15 20.16 18.22
N LYS A 313 0.09 19.94 19.49
CA LYS A 313 0.75 20.95 20.37
C LYS A 313 2.21 21.14 19.97
N LYS A 314 2.83 20.11 19.42
CA LYS A 314 4.20 20.13 18.93
C LYS A 314 4.33 19.23 17.71
N GLU A 315 5.08 19.74 16.72
CA GLU A 315 5.48 18.99 15.53
C GLU A 315 6.99 18.90 15.44
N LEU A 316 7.52 17.71 15.30
CA LEU A 316 8.93 17.44 15.03
C LEU A 316 9.05 16.99 13.58
N ILE A 317 9.34 17.97 12.71
CA ILE A 317 9.44 17.73 11.26
C ILE A 317 10.88 17.52 10.86
N GLY A 318 11.17 16.33 10.29
CA GLY A 318 12.53 15.97 9.90
C GLY A 318 12.66 14.47 9.64
N ASN A 319 13.87 13.94 9.79
CA ASN A 319 14.12 12.52 9.70
C ASN A 319 13.49 11.79 10.89
N ILE A 320 12.46 10.97 10.62
CA ILE A 320 11.67 10.27 11.63
C ILE A 320 12.57 9.34 12.47
N ALA A 321 13.35 8.47 11.82
CA ALA A 321 14.18 7.49 12.52
C ALA A 321 15.19 8.15 13.46
N LYS A 322 15.91 9.16 12.98
CA LYS A 322 16.89 9.89 13.80
C LYS A 322 16.24 10.66 14.94
N THR A 323 15.07 11.24 14.71
CA THR A 323 14.30 11.92 15.76
C THR A 323 13.93 10.96 16.89
N ILE A 324 13.45 9.77 16.53
CA ILE A 324 13.08 8.71 17.47
C ILE A 324 14.33 8.18 18.21
N GLU A 325 15.45 8.00 17.50
CA GLU A 325 16.73 7.60 18.11
C GLU A 325 17.19 8.62 19.15
N MET A 326 17.14 9.92 18.84
CA MET A 326 17.49 11.00 19.79
C MET A 326 16.59 10.98 21.04
N ILE A 327 15.29 10.72 20.89
CA ILE A 327 14.37 10.55 22.03
C ILE A 327 14.79 9.32 22.84
N SER A 328 14.97 8.19 22.17
CA SER A 328 15.31 6.90 22.79
C SER A 328 16.62 6.98 23.61
N GLU A 329 17.67 7.63 23.08
CA GLU A 329 18.97 7.78 23.74
C GLU A 329 18.90 8.57 25.05
N LYS A 330 17.97 9.51 25.17
CA LYS A 330 17.78 10.36 26.36
C LYS A 330 16.83 9.81 27.41
N VAL A 331 16.25 8.63 27.16
CA VAL A 331 15.36 7.97 28.13
C VAL A 331 16.18 7.08 29.04
N ASP A 332 16.21 7.40 30.32
CA ASP A 332 16.94 6.66 31.35
C ASP A 332 16.10 5.57 32.02
N GLU A 333 14.79 5.79 32.12
CA GLU A 333 13.84 4.88 32.76
C GLU A 333 12.58 4.70 31.88
N PRO A 334 11.90 3.56 31.92
CA PRO A 334 10.65 3.34 31.20
C PRO A 334 9.59 4.40 31.54
N PHE A 335 8.88 4.90 30.55
CA PHE A 335 7.77 5.85 30.77
C PHE A 335 6.56 5.15 31.41
N ILE A 336 6.36 3.88 31.06
CA ILE A 336 5.28 3.04 31.56
C ILE A 336 5.86 1.94 32.43
N ASN A 337 5.41 1.85 33.68
CA ASN A 337 5.84 0.81 34.59
C ASN A 337 5.10 -0.51 34.36
N GLN A 338 5.57 -1.59 34.97
CA GLN A 338 4.99 -2.92 34.77
C GLN A 338 3.52 -3.01 35.21
N GLN A 339 3.13 -2.34 36.29
CA GLN A 339 1.73 -2.34 36.74
C GLN A 339 0.80 -1.76 35.67
N HIS A 340 1.20 -0.69 35.01
CA HIS A 340 0.41 -0.08 33.95
C HIS A 340 0.35 -0.97 32.71
N LEU A 341 1.44 -1.67 32.36
CA LEU A 341 1.41 -2.69 31.29
C LEU A 341 0.42 -3.82 31.61
N ASP A 342 0.39 -4.28 32.86
CA ASP A 342 -0.53 -5.32 33.31
C ASP A 342 -2.00 -4.84 33.22
N GLU A 343 -2.25 -3.55 33.51
CA GLU A 343 -3.59 -2.92 33.35
C GLU A 343 -3.99 -2.83 31.87
N LEU A 344 -3.05 -2.49 30.98
CA LEU A 344 -3.27 -2.47 29.53
C LEU A 344 -3.55 -3.87 28.98
N GLU A 345 -2.85 -4.89 29.46
CA GLU A 345 -3.07 -6.29 29.07
C GLU A 345 -4.46 -6.78 29.53
N GLN A 346 -4.89 -6.41 30.73
CA GLN A 346 -6.25 -6.70 31.19
C GLN A 346 -7.30 -6.01 30.33
N LEU A 347 -7.07 -4.75 29.93
CA LEU A 347 -7.95 -4.04 29.01
C LEU A 347 -8.03 -4.76 27.67
N ARG A 348 -6.90 -5.18 27.10
CA ARG A 348 -6.87 -5.94 25.84
C ARG A 348 -7.66 -7.24 25.97
N THR A 349 -7.39 -8.01 27.00
CA THR A 349 -8.09 -9.29 27.23
C THR A 349 -9.60 -9.08 27.35
N HIS A 350 -10.02 -8.07 28.09
CA HIS A 350 -11.44 -7.75 28.24
C HIS A 350 -12.10 -7.37 26.91
N ILE A 351 -11.44 -6.53 26.11
CA ILE A 351 -11.98 -6.12 24.81
C ILE A 351 -12.01 -7.32 23.84
N ASP A 352 -10.98 -8.14 23.82
CA ASP A 352 -10.93 -9.34 22.99
C ASP A 352 -12.02 -10.35 23.37
N GLU A 353 -12.34 -10.49 24.65
CA GLU A 353 -13.45 -11.34 25.13
C GLU A 353 -14.82 -10.80 24.70
N GLU A 354 -15.01 -9.48 24.72
CA GLU A 354 -16.26 -8.84 24.33
C GLU A 354 -16.45 -8.73 22.82
N THR A 355 -15.38 -8.47 22.08
CA THR A 355 -15.43 -8.25 20.63
C THR A 355 -14.96 -9.43 19.81
N GLY A 356 -14.25 -10.37 20.42
CA GLY A 356 -13.69 -11.56 19.76
C GLY A 356 -14.79 -12.40 19.12
N ILE A 357 -14.69 -12.58 17.81
CA ILE A 357 -15.62 -13.42 17.05
C ILE A 357 -15.03 -14.81 16.96
N LYS A 358 -15.66 -15.77 17.65
CA LYS A 358 -15.29 -17.18 17.50
C LYS A 358 -15.92 -17.73 16.24
N ALA A 359 -15.11 -18.46 15.46
CA ALA A 359 -15.59 -19.11 14.25
C ALA A 359 -16.75 -20.07 14.57
N THR A 360 -17.82 -19.97 13.81
CA THR A 360 -18.88 -20.97 13.80
C THR A 360 -18.59 -21.93 12.65
N HIS A 361 -18.11 -23.13 12.97
CA HIS A 361 -17.79 -24.12 11.94
C HIS A 361 -19.04 -24.52 11.15
N GLU A 362 -18.93 -24.52 9.83
CA GLU A 362 -19.96 -24.95 8.88
C GLU A 362 -19.31 -25.87 7.82
N GLU A 363 -19.91 -27.03 7.57
CA GLU A 363 -19.34 -28.00 6.63
C GLU A 363 -19.30 -27.42 5.19
N GLY A 364 -18.14 -27.48 4.56
CA GLY A 364 -17.93 -27.07 3.17
C GLY A 364 -17.73 -25.57 2.94
N ILE A 365 -17.77 -24.76 4.00
CA ILE A 365 -17.58 -23.28 3.94
C ILE A 365 -16.73 -22.84 5.12
N LEU A 366 -15.71 -22.02 4.87
CA LEU A 366 -14.83 -21.52 5.92
C LEU A 366 -15.31 -20.18 6.48
N HIS A 367 -15.16 -20.02 7.79
CA HIS A 367 -15.30 -18.71 8.43
C HIS A 367 -14.01 -17.89 8.24
N PRO A 368 -14.08 -16.54 8.12
CA PRO A 368 -12.89 -15.67 8.01
C PRO A 368 -11.79 -15.95 9.04
N VAL A 369 -12.14 -16.18 10.30
CA VAL A 369 -11.19 -16.50 11.37
C VAL A 369 -10.47 -17.82 11.10
N GLU A 370 -11.18 -18.86 10.65
CA GLU A 370 -10.60 -20.18 10.31
C GLU A 370 -9.57 -20.05 9.17
N ILE A 371 -9.86 -19.20 8.16
CA ILE A 371 -8.93 -18.94 7.05
C ILE A 371 -7.67 -18.25 7.58
N ILE A 372 -7.84 -17.22 8.42
CA ILE A 372 -6.70 -16.45 8.97
C ILE A 372 -5.85 -17.31 9.90
N GLU A 373 -6.45 -18.13 10.75
CA GLU A 373 -5.73 -19.08 11.61
C GLU A 373 -4.90 -20.07 10.79
N SER A 374 -5.47 -20.64 9.72
CA SER A 374 -4.76 -21.51 8.79
C SER A 374 -3.59 -20.79 8.12
N MET A 375 -3.80 -19.54 7.66
CA MET A 375 -2.72 -18.71 7.11
C MET A 375 -1.61 -18.48 8.15
N GLN A 376 -1.95 -18.03 9.38
CA GLN A 376 -0.96 -17.75 10.44
C GLN A 376 -0.15 -19.00 10.83
N LYS A 377 -0.73 -20.18 10.71
CA LYS A 377 -0.08 -21.44 11.03
C LYS A 377 0.96 -21.86 10.01
N VAL A 378 0.76 -21.54 8.74
CA VAL A 378 1.60 -22.04 7.63
C VAL A 378 2.51 -20.98 7.02
N LEU A 379 2.19 -19.68 7.16
CA LEU A 379 2.99 -18.58 6.63
C LEU A 379 4.15 -18.24 7.59
N THR A 380 5.26 -17.78 7.02
CA THR A 380 6.40 -17.27 7.79
C THR A 380 6.32 -15.75 7.94
N ASP A 381 7.08 -15.18 8.88
CA ASP A 381 7.12 -13.74 9.09
C ASP A 381 7.67 -12.97 7.87
N ASP A 382 8.44 -13.64 7.00
CA ASP A 382 8.98 -13.08 5.76
C ASP A 382 8.00 -13.15 4.58
N THR A 383 6.83 -13.77 4.76
CA THR A 383 5.80 -13.83 3.72
C THR A 383 5.24 -12.43 3.46
N THR A 384 5.21 -12.01 2.19
CA THR A 384 4.49 -10.80 1.80
C THR A 384 3.04 -11.14 1.50
N VAL A 385 2.12 -10.50 2.22
CA VAL A 385 0.66 -10.66 2.04
C VAL A 385 0.08 -9.37 1.48
N THR A 386 -0.55 -9.44 0.33
CA THR A 386 -1.29 -8.33 -0.29
C THR A 386 -2.78 -8.57 -0.15
N VAL A 387 -3.52 -7.54 0.26
CA VAL A 387 -4.94 -7.69 0.58
C VAL A 387 -5.78 -6.71 -0.25
N ASP A 388 -6.73 -7.26 -1.00
CA ASP A 388 -7.72 -6.48 -1.74
C ASP A 388 -8.80 -5.91 -0.82
N VAL A 389 -9.65 -5.03 -1.35
CA VAL A 389 -10.72 -4.38 -0.60
C VAL A 389 -12.01 -5.21 -0.65
N GLY A 390 -12.65 -5.36 0.50
CA GLY A 390 -13.88 -6.14 0.69
C GLY A 390 -14.04 -6.58 2.15
N SER A 391 -14.98 -7.45 2.44
CA SER A 391 -15.17 -7.98 3.81
C SER A 391 -13.92 -8.65 4.36
N HIS A 392 -13.21 -9.43 3.54
CA HIS A 392 -11.93 -10.06 3.88
C HIS A 392 -10.86 -9.05 4.35
N TYR A 393 -10.87 -7.84 3.80
CA TYR A 393 -9.96 -6.76 4.16
C TYR A 393 -10.06 -6.40 5.66
N ILE A 394 -11.29 -6.26 6.19
CA ILE A 394 -11.51 -5.92 7.60
C ILE A 394 -11.07 -7.08 8.49
N TRP A 395 -11.42 -8.31 8.13
CA TRP A 395 -11.02 -9.51 8.85
C TRP A 395 -9.49 -9.66 8.90
N MET A 396 -8.82 -9.49 7.77
CA MET A 396 -7.36 -9.53 7.68
C MET A 396 -6.70 -8.42 8.51
N ALA A 397 -7.19 -7.18 8.41
CA ALA A 397 -6.62 -6.06 9.15
C ALA A 397 -6.71 -6.26 10.67
N ARG A 398 -7.77 -6.90 11.16
CA ARG A 398 -7.99 -7.13 12.59
C ARG A 398 -7.25 -8.34 13.14
N ASN A 399 -7.27 -9.44 12.39
CA ASN A 399 -6.90 -10.74 12.94
C ASN A 399 -5.56 -11.27 12.42
N PHE A 400 -5.09 -10.83 11.23
CA PHE A 400 -3.82 -11.30 10.69
C PHE A 400 -2.65 -10.49 11.27
N ARG A 401 -1.70 -11.15 11.93
CA ARG A 401 -0.48 -10.52 12.45
C ARG A 401 0.65 -10.56 11.41
N SER A 402 1.27 -9.42 11.20
CA SER A 402 2.51 -9.26 10.45
C SER A 402 3.55 -8.64 11.37
N TYR A 403 4.78 -9.16 11.31
CA TYR A 403 5.88 -8.77 12.21
C TYR A 403 7.04 -8.08 11.49
N ASN A 404 6.92 -7.96 10.16
CA ASN A 404 7.88 -7.26 9.34
C ASN A 404 7.21 -6.10 8.60
N PRO A 405 7.86 -4.91 8.55
CA PRO A 405 7.30 -3.76 7.86
C PRO A 405 7.15 -4.04 6.36
N ARG A 406 6.06 -3.55 5.76
CA ARG A 406 5.74 -3.73 4.33
C ARG A 406 5.65 -5.21 3.90
N HIS A 407 5.23 -6.10 4.83
CA HIS A 407 4.89 -7.50 4.54
C HIS A 407 3.39 -7.77 4.59
N LEU A 408 2.58 -6.81 5.04
CA LEU A 408 1.12 -6.85 4.95
C LEU A 408 0.64 -5.54 4.32
N LEU A 409 0.11 -5.62 3.11
CA LEU A 409 -0.22 -4.45 2.30
C LEU A 409 -1.73 -4.28 2.15
N PHE A 410 -2.22 -3.09 2.48
CA PHE A 410 -3.62 -2.67 2.33
C PHE A 410 -3.75 -1.40 1.50
N SER A 411 -4.83 -1.27 0.71
CA SER A 411 -5.26 -0.01 0.11
C SER A 411 -6.23 0.69 1.07
N ASN A 412 -5.73 1.55 1.94
CA ASN A 412 -6.56 2.19 2.97
C ASN A 412 -6.95 3.65 2.65
N GLY A 413 -6.19 4.33 1.80
CA GLY A 413 -6.50 5.72 1.41
C GLY A 413 -7.66 5.81 0.43
N MET A 414 -7.59 5.06 -0.67
CA MET A 414 -8.63 5.07 -1.72
C MET A 414 -9.51 3.83 -1.71
N GLN A 415 -9.14 2.79 -0.99
CA GLN A 415 -9.84 1.52 -0.93
C GLN A 415 -10.15 0.96 -2.34
N THR A 416 -9.11 0.92 -3.18
CA THR A 416 -9.23 0.56 -4.59
C THR A 416 -9.31 -0.95 -4.76
N LEU A 417 -10.37 -1.44 -5.41
CA LEU A 417 -10.54 -2.84 -5.78
C LEU A 417 -9.53 -3.27 -6.85
N GLY A 418 -9.07 -4.51 -6.77
CA GLY A 418 -8.19 -5.12 -7.76
C GLY A 418 -6.69 -4.85 -7.53
N VAL A 419 -6.28 -4.31 -6.39
CA VAL A 419 -4.86 -4.00 -6.11
C VAL A 419 -4.04 -5.21 -5.70
N ALA A 420 -4.65 -6.23 -5.11
CA ALA A 420 -3.91 -7.32 -4.45
C ALA A 420 -3.02 -8.11 -5.41
N LEU A 421 -3.55 -8.60 -6.53
CA LEU A 421 -2.76 -9.35 -7.51
C LEU A 421 -1.65 -8.50 -8.16
N PRO A 422 -1.88 -7.26 -8.63
CA PRO A 422 -0.81 -6.38 -9.10
C PRO A 422 0.31 -6.15 -8.08
N TRP A 423 -0.02 -5.93 -6.81
CA TRP A 423 1.00 -5.77 -5.76
C TRP A 423 1.73 -7.08 -5.45
N ALA A 424 1.04 -8.22 -5.52
CA ALA A 424 1.68 -9.52 -5.38
C ALA A 424 2.68 -9.80 -6.51
N ILE A 425 2.35 -9.42 -7.75
CA ILE A 425 3.29 -9.47 -8.88
C ILE A 425 4.53 -8.62 -8.58
N SER A 426 4.34 -7.40 -8.09
CA SER A 426 5.46 -6.52 -7.71
C SER A 426 6.28 -7.12 -6.56
N ALA A 427 5.64 -7.69 -5.55
CA ALA A 427 6.32 -8.33 -4.44
C ALA A 427 7.16 -9.53 -4.89
N ALA A 428 6.62 -10.38 -5.76
CA ALA A 428 7.35 -11.53 -6.31
C ALA A 428 8.56 -11.12 -7.16
N LEU A 429 8.50 -9.97 -7.85
CA LEU A 429 9.62 -9.43 -8.62
C LEU A 429 10.74 -8.88 -7.71
N VAL A 430 10.42 -8.12 -6.66
CA VAL A 430 11.43 -7.48 -5.80
C VAL A 430 11.87 -8.34 -4.62
N ARG A 431 11.13 -9.41 -4.31
CA ARG A 431 11.42 -10.37 -3.24
C ARG A 431 11.39 -11.81 -3.77
N PRO A 432 12.22 -12.16 -4.77
CA PRO A 432 12.09 -13.44 -5.50
C PRO A 432 12.33 -14.69 -4.65
N ASN A 433 12.94 -14.53 -3.46
CA ASN A 433 13.27 -15.63 -2.54
C ASN A 433 12.32 -15.73 -1.35
N THR A 434 11.24 -14.95 -1.33
CA THR A 434 10.25 -14.97 -0.26
C THR A 434 8.88 -15.41 -0.81
N GLN A 435 8.06 -15.89 0.09
CA GLN A 435 6.70 -16.29 -0.24
C GLN A 435 5.83 -15.06 -0.45
N VAL A 436 4.93 -15.12 -1.44
CA VAL A 436 3.95 -14.07 -1.72
C VAL A 436 2.55 -14.66 -1.74
N VAL A 437 1.68 -14.11 -0.90
CA VAL A 437 0.26 -14.48 -0.84
C VAL A 437 -0.58 -13.26 -1.16
N SER A 438 -1.50 -13.40 -2.10
CA SER A 438 -2.50 -12.40 -2.45
C SER A 438 -3.86 -12.83 -1.93
N VAL A 439 -4.57 -11.96 -1.23
CA VAL A 439 -5.90 -12.23 -0.68
C VAL A 439 -6.89 -11.28 -1.33
N ALA A 440 -7.91 -11.82 -1.99
CA ALA A 440 -8.96 -11.04 -2.61
C ALA A 440 -10.33 -11.71 -2.42
N GLY A 441 -11.40 -10.93 -2.40
CA GLY A 441 -12.72 -11.45 -2.67
C GLY A 441 -12.87 -11.78 -4.16
N ASP A 442 -13.85 -12.60 -4.51
CA ASP A 442 -14.16 -12.94 -5.88
C ASP A 442 -14.42 -11.71 -6.76
N GLY A 443 -15.16 -10.73 -6.26
CA GLY A 443 -15.41 -9.46 -6.95
C GLY A 443 -14.14 -8.63 -7.15
N GLY A 444 -13.31 -8.45 -6.10
CA GLY A 444 -12.05 -7.71 -6.17
C GLY A 444 -11.02 -8.35 -7.10
N PHE A 445 -10.88 -9.67 -7.05
CA PHE A 445 -9.99 -10.42 -7.94
C PHE A 445 -10.31 -10.17 -9.42
N LEU A 446 -11.59 -10.16 -9.78
CA LEU A 446 -12.01 -9.97 -11.18
C LEU A 446 -11.69 -8.57 -11.76
N PHE A 447 -11.35 -7.58 -10.94
CA PHE A 447 -10.88 -6.26 -11.42
C PHE A 447 -9.48 -6.31 -12.07
N SER A 448 -8.64 -7.26 -11.67
CA SER A 448 -7.26 -7.38 -12.15
C SER A 448 -6.87 -8.79 -12.59
N SER A 449 -7.83 -9.71 -12.61
CA SER A 449 -7.61 -11.15 -12.85
C SER A 449 -6.92 -11.48 -14.17
N GLN A 450 -7.04 -10.63 -15.19
CA GLN A 450 -6.37 -10.79 -16.48
C GLN A 450 -4.84 -10.74 -16.37
N ASP A 451 -4.28 -10.10 -15.34
CA ASP A 451 -2.84 -10.09 -15.08
C ASP A 451 -2.31 -11.39 -14.42
N LEU A 452 -3.19 -12.37 -14.20
CA LEU A 452 -2.76 -13.75 -13.97
C LEU A 452 -1.90 -14.26 -15.15
N GLU A 453 -2.20 -13.82 -16.40
CA GLU A 453 -1.34 -14.08 -17.55
C GLU A 453 0.07 -13.53 -17.34
N THR A 454 0.19 -12.31 -16.80
CA THR A 454 1.50 -11.71 -16.51
C THR A 454 2.26 -12.53 -15.46
N ALA A 455 1.60 -12.97 -14.40
CA ALA A 455 2.21 -13.82 -13.38
C ALA A 455 2.66 -15.18 -13.94
N VAL A 456 1.85 -15.83 -14.77
CA VAL A 456 2.18 -17.09 -15.45
C VAL A 456 3.37 -16.92 -16.40
N ARG A 457 3.30 -15.92 -17.29
CA ARG A 457 4.35 -15.66 -18.28
C ARG A 457 5.70 -15.34 -17.65
N LYS A 458 5.70 -14.70 -16.46
CA LYS A 458 6.91 -14.39 -15.69
C LYS A 458 7.29 -15.50 -14.70
N ASN A 459 6.53 -16.59 -14.65
CA ASN A 459 6.70 -17.71 -13.73
C ASN A 459 6.88 -17.26 -12.27
N LEU A 460 5.98 -16.38 -11.80
CA LEU A 460 6.04 -15.83 -10.45
C LEU A 460 5.33 -16.75 -9.45
N ASN A 461 6.01 -17.10 -8.38
CA ASN A 461 5.44 -17.91 -7.31
C ASN A 461 4.53 -17.06 -6.42
N ILE A 462 3.26 -17.00 -6.76
CA ILE A 462 2.22 -16.26 -6.06
C ILE A 462 1.09 -17.23 -5.68
N ILE A 463 0.68 -17.23 -4.43
CA ILE A 463 -0.52 -17.93 -4.00
C ILE A 463 -1.65 -16.90 -3.91
N GLN A 464 -2.63 -17.00 -4.82
CA GLN A 464 -3.82 -16.16 -4.82
C GLN A 464 -4.94 -16.88 -4.07
N LEU A 465 -5.32 -16.38 -2.91
CA LEU A 465 -6.49 -16.82 -2.15
C LEU A 465 -7.70 -16.01 -2.61
N ILE A 466 -8.77 -16.68 -3.04
CA ILE A 466 -10.03 -16.05 -3.44
C ILE A 466 -11.09 -16.43 -2.39
N TRP A 467 -11.49 -15.46 -1.57
CA TRP A 467 -12.57 -15.61 -0.61
C TRP A 467 -13.89 -15.39 -1.34
N ASN A 468 -14.54 -16.50 -1.67
CA ASN A 468 -15.64 -16.57 -2.64
C ASN A 468 -17.00 -16.73 -1.93
N ASP A 469 -17.82 -15.68 -1.98
CA ASP A 469 -19.22 -15.72 -1.53
C ASP A 469 -20.21 -15.29 -2.63
N GLY A 470 -19.74 -14.98 -3.84
CA GLY A 470 -20.55 -14.61 -5.00
C GLY A 470 -21.13 -13.19 -4.92
N LYS A 471 -20.51 -12.29 -4.14
CA LYS A 471 -21.09 -10.98 -3.87
C LYS A 471 -20.06 -9.87 -3.61
N TYR A 472 -20.51 -8.61 -3.76
CA TYR A 472 -19.87 -7.46 -3.10
C TYR A 472 -20.31 -7.39 -1.62
N ASN A 473 -19.85 -8.34 -0.83
CA ASN A 473 -20.37 -8.59 0.52
C ASN A 473 -20.19 -7.39 1.47
N MET A 474 -19.09 -6.65 1.37
CA MET A 474 -18.90 -5.44 2.21
C MET A 474 -19.99 -4.40 1.95
N VAL A 475 -20.43 -4.24 0.70
CA VAL A 475 -21.53 -3.34 0.34
C VAL A 475 -22.86 -3.95 0.79
N GLU A 476 -23.05 -5.26 0.58
CA GLU A 476 -24.27 -5.97 1.00
C GLU A 476 -24.57 -5.74 2.48
N PHE A 477 -23.62 -6.07 3.38
CA PHE A 477 -23.90 -5.97 4.81
C PHE A 477 -24.12 -4.52 5.27
N GLN A 478 -23.45 -3.53 4.66
CA GLN A 478 -23.69 -2.11 4.94
C GLN A 478 -25.10 -1.68 4.51
N GLU A 479 -25.54 -2.10 3.32
CA GLU A 479 -26.91 -1.82 2.86
C GLU A 479 -27.95 -2.52 3.71
N GLU A 480 -27.73 -3.79 4.09
CA GLU A 480 -28.60 -4.54 5.00
C GLU A 480 -28.73 -3.86 6.38
N MET A 481 -27.63 -3.35 6.93
CA MET A 481 -27.67 -2.60 8.19
C MET A 481 -28.48 -1.33 8.06
N LYS A 482 -28.32 -0.58 6.98
CA LYS A 482 -28.92 0.75 6.78
C LYS A 482 -30.34 0.67 6.26
N TYR A 483 -30.57 -0.16 5.24
CA TYR A 483 -31.82 -0.20 4.47
C TYR A 483 -32.65 -1.45 4.71
N LYS A 484 -32.12 -2.46 5.42
CA LYS A 484 -32.71 -3.79 5.62
C LYS A 484 -32.96 -4.53 4.31
N ARG A 485 -32.18 -4.22 3.31
CA ARG A 485 -32.14 -4.87 1.97
C ARG A 485 -30.89 -4.44 1.23
N SER A 486 -30.42 -5.28 0.32
CA SER A 486 -29.29 -5.00 -0.56
C SER A 486 -29.71 -4.89 -2.04
N SER A 487 -28.85 -4.30 -2.87
CA SER A 487 -29.11 -4.09 -4.30
C SER A 487 -27.81 -4.00 -5.09
N GLY A 488 -27.75 -4.73 -6.21
CA GLY A 488 -26.62 -4.65 -7.14
C GLY A 488 -25.34 -5.35 -6.65
N VAL A 489 -25.44 -6.25 -5.69
CA VAL A 489 -24.30 -6.88 -5.03
C VAL A 489 -24.04 -8.33 -5.49
N ASP A 490 -25.01 -9.00 -6.08
CA ASP A 490 -24.91 -10.42 -6.46
C ASP A 490 -24.15 -10.62 -7.78
N PHE A 491 -23.37 -11.70 -7.87
CA PHE A 491 -22.66 -12.12 -9.08
C PHE A 491 -23.21 -13.40 -9.67
N GLY A 492 -22.88 -13.64 -10.94
CA GLY A 492 -22.97 -14.97 -11.53
C GLY A 492 -21.83 -15.88 -11.06
N PRO A 493 -22.00 -17.20 -11.03
CA PRO A 493 -20.98 -18.13 -10.57
C PRO A 493 -19.77 -18.14 -11.51
N VAL A 494 -18.57 -18.10 -10.94
CA VAL A 494 -17.30 -18.26 -11.64
C VAL A 494 -16.59 -19.50 -11.09
N ASP A 495 -16.13 -20.37 -11.98
CA ASP A 495 -15.28 -21.51 -11.63
C ASP A 495 -13.83 -21.06 -11.64
N PHE A 496 -13.32 -20.64 -10.50
CA PHE A 496 -11.96 -20.10 -10.37
C PHE A 496 -10.87 -21.15 -10.59
N VAL A 497 -11.16 -22.43 -10.39
CA VAL A 497 -10.23 -23.53 -10.71
C VAL A 497 -10.02 -23.58 -12.23
N LYS A 498 -11.08 -23.66 -13.01
CA LYS A 498 -10.98 -23.65 -14.48
C LYS A 498 -10.46 -22.31 -15.00
N TYR A 499 -10.78 -21.21 -14.33
CA TYR A 499 -10.23 -19.90 -14.67
C TYR A 499 -8.71 -19.91 -14.57
N ALA A 500 -8.14 -20.41 -13.47
CA ALA A 500 -6.70 -20.56 -13.29
C ALA A 500 -6.07 -21.44 -14.38
N GLU A 501 -6.64 -22.62 -14.59
CA GLU A 501 -6.16 -23.58 -15.60
C GLU A 501 -6.17 -23.00 -17.03
N SER A 502 -7.15 -22.16 -17.36
CA SER A 502 -7.22 -21.50 -18.68
C SER A 502 -6.07 -20.54 -18.97
N PHE A 503 -5.40 -20.03 -17.93
CA PHE A 503 -4.18 -19.22 -18.02
C PHE A 503 -2.90 -20.04 -17.91
N GLY A 504 -2.98 -21.33 -17.60
CA GLY A 504 -1.84 -22.19 -17.32
C GLY A 504 -1.34 -22.11 -15.87
N ALA A 505 -2.11 -21.49 -14.99
CA ALA A 505 -1.90 -21.51 -13.54
C ALA A 505 -2.55 -22.77 -12.92
N LYS A 506 -2.12 -23.13 -11.72
CA LYS A 506 -2.75 -24.19 -10.95
C LYS A 506 -3.98 -23.66 -10.22
N GLY A 507 -5.11 -24.36 -10.32
CA GLY A 507 -6.33 -24.05 -9.58
C GLY A 507 -6.64 -25.12 -8.54
N LEU A 508 -6.98 -24.71 -7.32
CA LEU A 508 -7.40 -25.58 -6.22
C LEU A 508 -8.69 -25.03 -5.62
N ARG A 509 -9.54 -25.90 -5.09
CA ARG A 509 -10.69 -25.54 -4.26
C ARG A 509 -10.58 -26.24 -2.93
N VAL A 510 -10.84 -25.54 -1.85
CA VAL A 510 -10.76 -26.04 -0.48
C VAL A 510 -12.06 -25.75 0.26
N THR A 511 -12.41 -26.63 1.21
CA THR A 511 -13.67 -26.57 1.95
C THR A 511 -13.51 -26.66 3.47
N ASN A 512 -12.27 -26.81 3.93
CA ASN A 512 -11.92 -26.87 5.35
C ASN A 512 -10.48 -26.38 5.59
N GLN A 513 -10.11 -26.17 6.87
CA GLN A 513 -8.80 -25.65 7.26
C GLN A 513 -7.64 -26.59 6.87
N GLU A 514 -7.80 -27.91 7.01
CA GLU A 514 -6.74 -28.88 6.68
C GLU A 514 -6.42 -28.86 5.18
N GLU A 515 -7.44 -28.79 4.33
CA GLU A 515 -7.27 -28.63 2.88
C GLU A 515 -6.61 -27.29 2.53
N LEU A 516 -6.99 -26.19 3.21
CA LEU A 516 -6.40 -24.88 2.98
C LEU A 516 -4.91 -24.85 3.34
N GLU A 517 -4.55 -25.40 4.53
CA GLU A 517 -3.15 -25.50 4.94
C GLU A 517 -2.31 -26.34 3.98
N ALA A 518 -2.87 -27.45 3.49
CA ALA A 518 -2.21 -28.32 2.50
C ALA A 518 -2.05 -27.59 1.16
N ALA A 519 -3.10 -26.91 0.69
CA ALA A 519 -3.10 -26.16 -0.58
C ALA A 519 -2.09 -25.01 -0.57
N ILE A 520 -1.97 -24.27 0.55
CA ILE A 520 -0.95 -23.22 0.69
C ILE A 520 0.47 -23.82 0.63
N LYS A 521 0.73 -24.93 1.32
CA LYS A 521 2.04 -25.61 1.28
C LYS A 521 2.35 -26.12 -0.14
N GLU A 522 1.38 -26.74 -0.79
CA GLU A 522 1.50 -27.19 -2.19
C GLU A 522 1.76 -26.00 -3.13
N GLY A 523 1.15 -24.85 -2.88
CA GLY A 523 1.36 -23.63 -3.64
C GLY A 523 2.81 -23.13 -3.58
N TYR A 524 3.49 -23.27 -2.46
CA TYR A 524 4.90 -22.92 -2.32
C TYR A 524 5.85 -23.84 -3.07
N GLU A 525 5.46 -25.10 -3.25
CA GLU A 525 6.24 -26.11 -3.98
C GLU A 525 5.94 -26.10 -5.49
N THR A 526 4.94 -25.33 -5.91
CA THR A 526 4.51 -25.23 -7.32
C THR A 526 5.27 -24.11 -8.03
N ASP A 527 5.84 -24.40 -9.20
CA ASP A 527 6.38 -23.39 -10.08
C ASP A 527 5.26 -22.57 -10.72
N GLY A 528 5.31 -21.24 -10.56
CA GLY A 528 4.30 -20.32 -11.07
C GLY A 528 3.12 -20.07 -10.11
N PRO A 529 2.10 -19.29 -10.54
CA PRO A 529 0.99 -18.89 -9.67
C PRO A 529 0.00 -20.02 -9.41
N VAL A 530 -0.53 -20.05 -8.19
CA VAL A 530 -1.57 -20.98 -7.73
C VAL A 530 -2.78 -20.18 -7.26
N LEU A 531 -3.98 -20.49 -7.75
CA LEU A 531 -5.24 -19.94 -7.27
C LEU A 531 -5.93 -20.93 -6.34
N ILE A 532 -6.32 -20.49 -5.16
CA ILE A 532 -7.08 -21.28 -4.19
C ILE A 532 -8.44 -20.63 -4.00
N ASP A 533 -9.48 -21.29 -4.47
CA ASP A 533 -10.89 -20.89 -4.33
C ASP A 533 -11.43 -21.37 -2.98
N ILE A 534 -11.84 -20.44 -2.13
CA ILE A 534 -12.25 -20.67 -0.75
C ILE A 534 -13.69 -20.19 -0.58
N PRO A 535 -14.68 -21.05 -0.55
CA PRO A 535 -16.03 -20.68 -0.14
C PRO A 535 -16.02 -20.10 1.27
N VAL A 536 -16.56 -18.89 1.44
CA VAL A 536 -16.49 -18.15 2.71
C VAL A 536 -17.88 -17.79 3.23
N ASN A 537 -18.03 -17.86 4.56
CA ASN A 537 -19.23 -17.47 5.28
C ASN A 537 -19.01 -16.16 6.07
N TYR A 538 -19.67 -15.09 5.64
CA TYR A 538 -19.58 -13.76 6.25
C TYR A 538 -20.75 -13.44 7.22
N LYS A 539 -21.43 -14.43 7.78
CA LYS A 539 -22.57 -14.21 8.71
C LYS A 539 -22.26 -13.27 9.87
N ASP A 540 -21.01 -13.26 10.31
CA ASP A 540 -20.55 -12.48 11.44
C ASP A 540 -20.05 -11.07 11.09
N ASN A 541 -20.15 -10.65 9.82
CA ASN A 541 -19.70 -9.31 9.38
C ASN A 541 -20.39 -8.17 10.17
N ILE A 542 -21.64 -8.35 10.52
CA ILE A 542 -22.37 -7.35 11.31
C ILE A 542 -21.70 -7.08 12.68
N LYS A 543 -21.09 -8.10 13.26
CA LYS A 543 -20.37 -7.99 14.54
C LYS A 543 -19.12 -7.11 14.44
N LEU A 544 -18.52 -6.99 13.22
CA LEU A 544 -17.39 -6.11 12.98
C LEU A 544 -17.72 -4.63 13.19
N SER A 545 -18.98 -4.25 13.07
CA SER A 545 -19.43 -2.86 13.13
C SER A 545 -20.28 -2.52 14.35
N THR A 546 -20.83 -3.52 15.07
CA THR A 546 -21.87 -3.27 16.09
C THR A 546 -21.41 -3.42 17.53
N ASN A 547 -20.25 -3.98 17.80
CA ASN A 547 -19.79 -4.21 19.16
C ASN A 547 -18.98 -3.01 19.69
N MET A 548 -19.31 -2.52 20.88
CA MET A 548 -18.65 -1.53 21.74
C MET A 548 -18.69 -0.06 21.30
N LEU A 549 -18.38 0.30 20.10
CA LEU A 549 -18.47 1.70 19.65
C LEU A 549 -19.53 1.80 18.57
N PRO A 550 -20.52 2.68 18.70
CA PRO A 550 -21.46 2.90 17.61
C PRO A 550 -20.68 3.36 16.39
N ASP A 551 -20.61 2.50 15.41
CA ASP A 551 -20.05 2.88 14.13
C ASP A 551 -20.95 3.91 13.47
N VAL A 552 -20.36 4.98 13.03
CA VAL A 552 -21.06 6.09 12.40
C VAL A 552 -21.00 5.89 10.89
N PHE A 553 -21.79 4.94 10.39
CA PHE A 553 -22.26 5.03 9.02
C PHE A 553 -23.35 6.11 8.95
N ASN A 554 -22.92 7.32 8.88
CA ASN A 554 -23.80 8.44 8.56
C ASN A 554 -23.60 8.86 7.12
#